data_e35830385ca49d80a6c4ecc0981b2187
#
_entry.id   e35830385ca49d80a6c4ecc0981b2187
#
_cell.length_a   1.000
_cell.length_b   1.000
_cell.length_c   1.000
_cell.angle_alpha   90.00
_cell.angle_beta   90.00
_cell.angle_gamma   90.00
#
_symmetry.space_group_name_H-M   'P 1'
#
loop_
_entity.id
_entity.type
_entity.pdbx_description
1 polymer ?
#
loop_
_entity_poly.entity_id
_entity_poly.type
_entity_poly.pdbx_seq_one_letter_code
_entity_poly.pdbx_strand_id
1 'polypeptide(L)'
;MKGLVPVLAAMAIVGGSARATLAHHSFAAEYDDQKPLKITGTLTKVDWMNPHIWYYVDVKNPDGSVTSWAISGGAPGQLQRRGITKDLLVVGSVVNVEGFKAKDGSNNGFGQRVTYQDGRNVFTATDPAGRAPER
;
A
#
# COMPACT_ATOMS: atom_id res chain seq x y z
N MET A 1 -63.05 18.96 -15.35
CA MET A 1 -62.19 18.55 -14.23
C MET A 1 -60.93 17.90 -14.84
N LYS A 2 -59.79 18.56 -14.75
CA LYS A 2 -58.55 18.11 -15.36
C LYS A 2 -57.67 17.51 -14.28
N GLY A 3 -57.46 16.19 -14.34
CA GLY A 3 -56.60 15.50 -13.40
C GLY A 3 -55.13 15.78 -13.67
N LEU A 4 -54.41 16.27 -12.66
CA LEU A 4 -52.97 16.34 -12.66
C LEU A 4 -52.37 14.99 -12.38
N VAL A 5 -51.54 14.46 -13.28
CA VAL A 5 -50.72 13.30 -13.06
C VAL A 5 -49.39 13.79 -12.50
N PRO A 6 -48.92 13.33 -11.32
CA PRO A 6 -47.58 13.67 -10.86
C PRO A 6 -46.55 12.80 -11.58
N VAL A 7 -45.64 13.43 -12.29
CA VAL A 7 -44.43 12.80 -12.82
C VAL A 7 -43.47 12.60 -11.67
N LEU A 8 -43.33 11.37 -11.22
CA LEU A 8 -42.29 10.94 -10.30
C LEU A 8 -40.97 10.83 -11.08
N ALA A 9 -40.07 11.78 -10.87
CA ALA A 9 -38.73 11.73 -11.40
C ALA A 9 -37.94 10.63 -10.67
N ALA A 10 -37.61 9.57 -11.40
CA ALA A 10 -36.67 8.56 -10.95
C ALA A 10 -35.25 9.17 -10.93
N MET A 11 -34.77 9.55 -9.76
CA MET A 11 -33.40 9.97 -9.55
C MET A 11 -32.51 8.72 -9.47
N ALA A 12 -31.86 8.39 -10.59
CA ALA A 12 -30.93 7.28 -10.67
C ALA A 12 -29.70 7.58 -9.81
N ILE A 13 -29.45 6.73 -8.82
CA ILE A 13 -28.26 6.78 -7.98
C ILE A 13 -27.06 6.27 -8.80
N VAL A 14 -26.32 7.20 -9.38
CA VAL A 14 -25.00 6.93 -9.97
C VAL A 14 -23.94 7.35 -8.94
N GLY A 15 -23.68 6.49 -7.97
CA GLY A 15 -22.82 6.85 -6.83
C GLY A 15 -21.77 5.84 -6.39
N GLY A 16 -21.46 4.82 -7.20
CA GLY A 16 -20.65 3.70 -6.72
C GLY A 16 -19.24 3.50 -7.28
N SER A 17 -18.85 4.11 -8.40
CA SER A 17 -17.64 3.72 -9.12
C SER A 17 -16.48 4.74 -9.09
N ALA A 18 -16.68 5.95 -8.59
CA ALA A 18 -15.66 7.00 -8.66
C ALA A 18 -14.47 6.81 -7.69
N ARG A 19 -14.65 6.09 -6.57
CA ARG A 19 -13.60 5.95 -5.55
C ARG A 19 -12.51 4.94 -5.93
N ALA A 20 -12.85 3.88 -6.64
CA ALA A 20 -11.89 2.87 -7.05
C ALA A 20 -10.96 3.39 -8.16
N THR A 21 -11.50 4.13 -9.10
CA THR A 21 -10.71 4.74 -10.19
C THR A 21 -9.69 5.77 -9.72
N LEU A 22 -10.02 6.55 -8.70
CA LEU A 22 -9.08 7.53 -8.12
C LEU A 22 -7.90 6.85 -7.41
N ALA A 23 -8.13 5.74 -6.71
CA ALA A 23 -7.07 4.97 -6.05
C ALA A 23 -6.12 4.31 -7.07
N HIS A 24 -6.63 3.80 -8.18
CA HIS A 24 -5.83 3.23 -9.26
C HIS A 24 -4.96 4.28 -9.96
N HIS A 25 -5.51 5.45 -10.23
CA HIS A 25 -4.76 6.55 -10.83
C HIS A 25 -3.65 7.06 -9.92
N SER A 26 -3.88 7.12 -8.62
CA SER A 26 -2.88 7.53 -7.64
C SER A 26 -1.70 6.56 -7.59
N PHE A 27 -1.94 5.25 -7.51
CA PHE A 27 -0.87 4.25 -7.50
C PHE A 27 -0.03 4.30 -8.78
N ALA A 28 -0.67 4.26 -9.95
CA ALA A 28 0.00 4.31 -11.24
C ALA A 28 0.73 5.65 -11.50
N ALA A 29 0.35 6.73 -10.81
CA ALA A 29 1.06 7.99 -10.87
C ALA A 29 2.37 7.97 -10.06
N GLU A 30 2.38 7.29 -8.92
CA GLU A 30 3.48 7.32 -7.97
C GLU A 30 4.47 6.16 -8.14
N TYR A 31 3.97 4.96 -8.46
CA TYR A 31 4.78 3.73 -8.49
C TYR A 31 4.86 3.12 -9.88
N ASP A 32 5.99 2.48 -10.15
CA ASP A 32 6.28 1.82 -11.44
C ASP A 32 6.20 0.31 -11.27
N ASP A 33 5.17 -0.30 -11.81
CA ASP A 33 4.95 -1.75 -11.74
C ASP A 33 5.97 -2.56 -12.57
N GLN A 34 6.75 -1.89 -13.43
CA GLN A 34 7.87 -2.50 -14.16
C GLN A 34 9.20 -2.40 -13.40
N LYS A 35 9.21 -1.71 -12.25
CA LYS A 35 10.40 -1.57 -11.41
C LYS A 35 10.20 -2.27 -10.06
N PRO A 36 10.51 -3.56 -9.98
CA PRO A 36 10.38 -4.30 -8.73
C PRO A 36 11.31 -3.72 -7.65
N LEU A 37 10.77 -3.66 -6.43
CA LEU A 37 11.52 -3.39 -5.22
C LEU A 37 11.74 -4.71 -4.48
N LYS A 38 13.00 -5.02 -4.16
CA LYS A 38 13.38 -6.11 -3.25
C LYS A 38 14.49 -5.61 -2.37
N ILE A 39 14.19 -5.43 -1.11
CA ILE A 39 15.16 -4.95 -0.12
C ILE A 39 15.09 -5.80 1.16
N THR A 40 16.23 -5.89 1.81
CA THR A 40 16.35 -6.46 3.16
C THR A 40 17.03 -5.43 4.04
N GLY A 41 16.44 -5.12 5.18
CA GLY A 41 16.99 -4.13 6.09
C GLY A 41 16.29 -4.09 7.43
N THR A 42 16.74 -3.19 8.28
CA THR A 42 16.18 -2.99 9.62
C THR A 42 14.98 -2.06 9.56
N LEU A 43 13.87 -2.49 10.12
CA LEU A 43 12.68 -1.66 10.30
C LEU A 43 12.95 -0.62 11.40
N THR A 44 12.94 0.66 11.04
CA THR A 44 13.33 1.74 11.97
C THR A 44 12.15 2.54 12.50
N LYS A 45 11.05 2.61 11.74
CA LYS A 45 9.87 3.39 12.11
C LYS A 45 8.62 2.84 11.43
N VAL A 46 7.46 3.00 12.06
CA VAL A 46 6.14 2.71 11.50
C VAL A 46 5.19 3.84 11.82
N ASP A 47 4.68 4.50 10.79
CA ASP A 47 3.60 5.48 10.85
C ASP A 47 2.28 4.79 10.43
N TRP A 48 1.46 4.46 11.42
CA TRP A 48 0.18 3.80 11.21
C TRP A 48 -0.92 4.85 11.11
N MET A 49 -1.15 5.38 9.92
CA MET A 49 -2.09 6.49 9.67
C MET A 49 -2.82 6.36 8.33
N ASN A 50 -3.93 7.08 8.21
CA ASN A 50 -4.62 7.24 6.93
C ASN A 50 -3.93 8.32 6.06
N PRO A 51 -3.99 8.22 4.72
CA PRO A 51 -4.70 7.19 3.94
C PRO A 51 -3.96 5.85 3.81
N HIS A 52 -2.66 5.82 4.05
CA HIS A 52 -1.80 4.63 3.96
C HIS A 52 -0.85 4.58 5.14
N ILE A 53 -0.48 3.37 5.57
CA ILE A 53 0.65 3.22 6.49
C ILE A 53 1.95 3.51 5.76
N TRP A 54 2.93 4.00 6.52
CA TRP A 54 4.31 4.12 6.08
C TRP A 54 5.21 3.38 7.05
N TYR A 55 6.19 2.69 6.53
CA TYR A 55 7.24 2.10 7.34
C TYR A 55 8.60 2.34 6.68
N TYR A 56 9.61 2.45 7.51
CA TYR A 56 10.94 2.89 7.12
C TYR A 56 11.93 1.76 7.36
N VAL A 57 12.75 1.48 6.34
CA VAL A 57 13.69 0.37 6.35
C VAL A 57 15.07 0.87 5.97
N ASP A 58 16.03 0.68 6.87
CA ASP A 58 17.43 0.98 6.65
C ASP A 58 18.16 -0.22 6.07
N VAL A 59 18.64 -0.06 4.85
CA VAL A 59 19.38 -1.09 4.11
C VAL A 59 20.86 -0.79 4.18
N LYS A 60 21.64 -1.73 4.71
CA LYS A 60 23.10 -1.65 4.75
C LYS A 60 23.66 -2.05 3.39
N ASN A 61 24.38 -1.13 2.76
CA ASN A 61 25.03 -1.34 1.48
C ASN A 61 26.36 -2.09 1.64
N PRO A 62 26.87 -2.75 0.58
CA PRO A 62 28.16 -3.45 0.64
C PRO A 62 29.34 -2.57 1.01
N ASP A 63 29.29 -1.27 0.72
CA ASP A 63 30.34 -0.28 1.08
C ASP A 63 30.24 0.21 2.53
N GLY A 64 29.28 -0.30 3.31
CA GLY A 64 29.02 0.08 4.70
C GLY A 64 28.11 1.29 4.89
N SER A 65 27.75 1.99 3.82
CA SER A 65 26.73 3.05 3.88
C SER A 65 25.34 2.50 4.14
N VAL A 66 24.41 3.36 4.53
CA VAL A 66 23.02 3.01 4.78
C VAL A 66 22.11 3.79 3.82
N THR A 67 21.20 3.09 3.17
CA THR A 67 20.13 3.68 2.39
C THR A 67 18.83 3.52 3.14
N SER A 68 18.20 4.63 3.52
CA SER A 68 16.88 4.64 4.16
C SER A 68 15.77 4.64 3.10
N TRP A 69 14.88 3.67 3.19
CA TRP A 69 13.71 3.53 2.32
C TRP A 69 12.44 3.92 3.07
N ALA A 70 11.57 4.69 2.42
CA ALA A 70 10.21 4.96 2.89
C ALA A 70 9.23 4.11 2.08
N ILE A 71 8.51 3.21 2.74
CA ILE A 71 7.65 2.25 2.07
C ILE A 71 6.20 2.52 2.46
N SER A 72 5.39 2.78 1.45
CA SER A 72 3.94 2.86 1.61
C SER A 72 3.35 1.45 1.65
N GLY A 73 2.42 1.22 2.54
CA GLY A 73 1.62 -0.01 2.60
C GLY A 73 0.16 0.24 2.21
N GLY A 74 -0.72 -0.63 2.63
CA GLY A 74 -2.16 -0.46 2.44
C GLY A 74 -2.78 0.55 3.41
N ALA A 75 -4.07 0.80 3.26
CA ALA A 75 -4.83 1.61 4.21
C ALA A 75 -5.01 0.88 5.55
N PRO A 76 -4.82 1.55 6.70
CA PRO A 76 -4.92 0.91 8.02
C PRO A 76 -6.18 0.08 8.23
N GLY A 77 -7.33 0.61 7.85
CA GLY A 77 -8.61 -0.09 8.02
C GLY A 77 -8.74 -1.34 7.13
N GLN A 78 -8.13 -1.37 5.96
CA GLN A 78 -8.10 -2.58 5.10
C GLN A 78 -7.19 -3.64 5.69
N LEU A 79 -6.02 -3.25 6.20
CA LEU A 79 -5.06 -4.15 6.83
C LEU A 79 -5.67 -4.78 8.08
N GLN A 80 -6.30 -3.98 8.96
CA GLN A 80 -6.95 -4.45 10.17
C GLN A 80 -8.06 -5.47 9.91
N ARG A 81 -8.90 -5.26 8.87
CA ARG A 81 -9.92 -6.25 8.49
C ARG A 81 -9.34 -7.60 8.06
N ARG A 82 -8.07 -7.63 7.68
CA ARG A 82 -7.32 -8.83 7.32
C ARG A 82 -6.48 -9.38 8.48
N GLY A 83 -6.68 -8.85 9.70
CA GLY A 83 -5.94 -9.25 10.89
C GLY A 83 -4.51 -8.69 10.97
N ILE A 84 -4.18 -7.72 10.12
CA ILE A 84 -2.86 -7.08 10.11
C ILE A 84 -2.92 -5.84 10.97
N THR A 85 -2.12 -5.81 12.03
CA THR A 85 -2.05 -4.71 13.00
C THR A 85 -0.64 -4.14 13.05
N LYS A 86 -0.50 -2.95 13.64
CA LYS A 86 0.79 -2.28 13.81
C LYS A 86 1.82 -3.16 14.53
N ASP A 87 1.38 -3.97 15.48
CA ASP A 87 2.25 -4.82 16.32
C ASP A 87 2.98 -5.91 15.53
N LEU A 88 2.50 -6.23 14.32
CA LEU A 88 3.18 -7.14 13.41
C LEU A 88 4.42 -6.52 12.74
N LEU A 89 4.58 -5.20 12.83
CA LEU A 89 5.74 -4.47 12.32
C LEU A 89 6.62 -4.07 13.51
N VAL A 90 7.46 -4.98 13.96
CA VAL A 90 8.32 -4.78 15.13
C VAL A 90 9.55 -3.96 14.74
N VAL A 91 9.62 -2.71 15.24
CA VAL A 91 10.78 -1.83 15.03
C VAL A 91 12.04 -2.47 15.62
N GLY A 92 13.13 -2.41 14.87
CA GLY A 92 14.41 -3.09 15.17
C GLY A 92 14.56 -4.46 14.53
N SER A 93 13.49 -5.05 13.99
CA SER A 93 13.56 -6.33 13.26
C SER A 93 14.15 -6.15 11.88
N VAL A 94 14.82 -7.20 11.39
CA VAL A 94 15.22 -7.30 9.99
C VAL A 94 14.06 -7.88 9.18
N VAL A 95 13.68 -7.17 8.15
CA VAL A 95 12.58 -7.52 7.25
C VAL A 95 13.02 -7.58 5.80
N ASN A 96 12.37 -8.44 5.03
CA ASN A 96 12.42 -8.42 3.58
C ASN A 96 11.16 -7.74 3.07
N VAL A 97 11.32 -6.80 2.15
CA VAL A 97 10.23 -6.07 1.51
C VAL A 97 10.28 -6.32 0.02
N GLU A 98 9.16 -6.78 -0.52
CA GLU A 98 8.94 -6.90 -1.97
C GLU A 98 7.81 -5.97 -2.39
N GLY A 99 7.95 -5.36 -3.54
CA GLY A 99 6.96 -4.42 -4.07
C GLY A 99 7.45 -3.67 -5.30
N PHE A 100 7.16 -2.39 -5.39
CA PHE A 100 7.49 -1.53 -6.51
C PHE A 100 8.18 -0.24 -6.09
N LYS A 101 9.08 0.25 -6.94
CA LYS A 101 9.78 1.52 -6.72
C LYS A 101 8.93 2.71 -7.13
N ALA A 102 9.16 3.85 -6.50
CA ALA A 102 8.61 5.11 -6.97
C ALA A 102 9.15 5.50 -8.34
N LYS A 103 8.32 6.14 -9.15
CA LYS A 103 8.66 6.59 -10.50
C LYS A 103 9.67 7.73 -10.52
N ASP A 104 9.68 8.55 -9.47
CA ASP A 104 10.53 9.72 -9.35
C ASP A 104 12.01 9.40 -9.09
N GLY A 105 12.36 8.12 -8.91
CA GLY A 105 13.71 7.66 -8.64
C GLY A 105 14.18 7.85 -7.19
N SER A 106 13.31 8.34 -6.29
CA SER A 106 13.59 8.44 -4.86
C SER A 106 13.68 7.05 -4.21
N ASN A 107 14.17 7.01 -2.96
CA ASN A 107 14.16 5.80 -2.13
C ASN A 107 12.78 5.57 -1.49
N ASN A 108 11.72 5.72 -2.29
CA ASN A 108 10.35 5.42 -1.92
C ASN A 108 9.87 4.18 -2.68
N GLY A 109 8.95 3.47 -2.07
CA GLY A 109 8.34 2.30 -2.71
C GLY A 109 6.98 1.98 -2.13
N PHE A 110 6.29 1.07 -2.79
CA PHE A 110 5.07 0.43 -2.31
C PHE A 110 5.40 -1.02 -1.94
N GLY A 111 5.12 -1.40 -0.69
CA GLY A 111 5.36 -2.76 -0.21
C GLY A 111 4.13 -3.64 -0.39
N GLN A 112 4.28 -4.69 -1.21
CA GLN A 112 3.24 -5.70 -1.38
C GLN A 112 3.37 -6.84 -0.37
N ARG A 113 4.60 -7.25 -0.08
CA ARG A 113 4.89 -8.33 0.85
C ARG A 113 5.99 -7.92 1.80
N VAL A 114 5.78 -8.18 3.07
CA VAL A 114 6.80 -8.03 4.11
C VAL A 114 6.92 -9.35 4.86
N THR A 115 8.13 -9.86 4.96
CA THR A 115 8.46 -11.06 5.73
C THR A 115 9.59 -10.76 6.70
N TYR A 116 9.63 -11.49 7.80
CA TYR A 116 10.81 -11.53 8.65
C TYR A 116 11.94 -12.31 7.97
N GLN A 117 13.14 -12.17 8.49
CA GLN A 117 14.33 -12.84 7.95
C GLN A 117 14.21 -14.38 7.96
N ASP A 118 13.44 -14.93 8.89
CA ASP A 118 13.14 -16.36 9.00
C ASP A 118 12.05 -16.84 8.01
N GLY A 119 11.54 -15.94 7.16
CA GLY A 119 10.52 -16.24 6.15
C GLY A 119 9.07 -16.14 6.64
N ARG A 120 8.84 -15.90 7.94
CA ARG A 120 7.47 -15.68 8.44
C ARG A 120 6.87 -14.44 7.80
N ASN A 121 5.66 -14.58 7.30
CA ASN A 121 4.93 -13.46 6.71
C ASN A 121 4.54 -12.44 7.80
N VAL A 122 4.91 -11.19 7.62
CA VAL A 122 4.43 -10.07 8.43
C VAL A 122 3.09 -9.60 7.90
N PHE A 123 3.06 -9.23 6.64
CA PHE A 123 1.82 -8.99 5.92
C PHE A 123 2.00 -9.07 4.40
N THR A 124 0.88 -9.25 3.72
CA THR A 124 0.77 -9.12 2.28
C THR A 124 -0.32 -8.10 1.98
N ALA A 125 0.04 -6.99 1.36
CA ALA A 125 -0.91 -6.01 0.84
C ALA A 125 -1.21 -6.32 -0.63
N THR A 126 -2.43 -6.13 -1.05
CA THR A 126 -2.76 -6.02 -2.47
C THR A 126 -2.42 -4.61 -2.93
N ASP A 127 -1.89 -4.46 -4.13
CA ASP A 127 -1.81 -3.13 -4.73
C ASP A 127 -3.23 -2.54 -4.89
N PRO A 128 -3.36 -1.23 -5.07
CA PRO A 128 -4.68 -0.61 -5.28
C PRO A 128 -5.43 -1.16 -6.52
N ALA A 129 -4.72 -1.84 -7.44
CA ALA A 129 -5.33 -2.57 -8.55
C ALA A 129 -5.86 -3.96 -8.15
N GLY A 130 -5.73 -4.35 -6.87
CA GLY A 130 -6.21 -5.64 -6.36
C GLY A 130 -5.35 -6.83 -6.77
N ARG A 131 -4.15 -6.58 -7.32
CA ARG A 131 -3.24 -7.66 -7.72
C ARG A 131 -2.52 -8.21 -6.48
N ALA A 132 -2.53 -9.52 -6.33
CA ALA A 132 -1.70 -10.19 -5.35
C ALA A 132 -0.24 -10.23 -5.84
N PRO A 133 0.76 -10.28 -4.93
CA PRO A 133 2.14 -10.51 -5.33
C PRO A 133 2.25 -11.84 -6.07
N GLU A 134 3.05 -11.88 -7.11
CA GLU A 134 3.41 -13.14 -7.78
C GLU A 134 4.11 -14.08 -6.78
N ARG A 135 3.79 -15.37 -6.88
CA ARG A 135 4.34 -16.41 -6.01
C ARG A 135 5.72 -16.83 -6.46
#